data_5d8a67c33e367f905e8e2b716e84022a
#
_entry.id   5d8a67c33e367f905e8e2b716e84022a
#
_cell.length_a   1.000
_cell.length_b   1.000
_cell.length_c   1.000
_cell.angle_alpha   90.00
_cell.angle_beta   90.00
_cell.angle_gamma   90.00
#
_symmetry.space_group_name_H-M   'P 1'
#
loop_
_entity.id
_entity.type
_entity.pdbx_description
1 polymer ?
#
loop_
_entity_poly.entity_id
_entity_poly.type
_entity_poly.pdbx_seq_one_letter_code
_entity_poly.pdbx_strand_id
1 'polypeptide(L)'
;MKKQFYLLGALCLTFVFASCGGGEGDEAGEEKTEEQKCFYTLNQESYELKFVAYKTTEKKPVGGSFNEVTWTAGESERMEGAITSIEFEINTSSVETNDEGRNLKIAEHFFGTINTPTIFGSVKSIDKDAGKAIVTIKMNGISFDVEGDFAMSEENFDFKADIDVQKWNGVIGIDALNAVCEDLHKGDDGVSVLWQNVDIAFSGSLNKDCE
;
A
#
# COMPACT_ATOMS: atom_id res chain seq x y z
N MET A 1 -26.03 30.05 52.14
CA MET A 1 -25.91 30.08 53.60
C MET A 1 -24.48 29.69 54.01
N LYS A 2 -23.80 30.63 54.71
CA LYS A 2 -22.68 30.51 55.70
C LYS A 2 -21.45 29.70 55.26
N LYS A 3 -20.32 30.35 54.91
CA LYS A 3 -19.28 30.99 55.80
C LYS A 3 -18.58 29.96 56.72
N GLN A 4 -17.27 29.81 56.56
CA GLN A 4 -16.17 30.24 57.45
C GLN A 4 -14.84 29.68 56.88
N PHE A 5 -13.90 30.43 56.56
CA PHE A 5 -12.73 31.13 57.11
C PHE A 5 -12.09 30.45 58.34
N TYR A 6 -10.84 30.00 58.22
CA TYR A 6 -9.81 30.12 59.26
C TYR A 6 -8.43 30.33 58.65
N LEU A 7 -7.84 31.41 59.10
CA LEU A 7 -6.50 31.94 58.88
C LEU A 7 -5.60 31.46 60.06
N LEU A 8 -4.29 31.65 59.90
CA LEU A 8 -3.14 31.62 60.83
C LEU A 8 -2.31 30.31 60.72
N GLY A 9 -1.01 30.35 60.66
CA GLY A 9 -0.06 31.38 61.05
C GLY A 9 1.36 31.03 60.58
N ALA A 10 2.12 32.06 60.44
CA ALA A 10 3.53 32.10 60.12
C ALA A 10 4.44 31.50 61.19
N LEU A 11 5.53 30.82 60.80
CA LEU A 11 6.71 30.82 61.63
C LEU A 11 7.99 30.76 60.72
N CYS A 12 8.69 31.86 60.71
CA CYS A 12 10.06 31.98 60.21
C CYS A 12 11.01 31.15 61.07
N LEU A 13 11.90 30.41 60.48
CA LEU A 13 13.16 30.03 61.08
C LEU A 13 14.29 30.14 60.07
N THR A 14 15.04 31.20 60.16
CA THR A 14 16.35 31.42 59.51
C THR A 14 17.39 30.56 60.12
N PHE A 15 18.06 29.69 59.37
CA PHE A 15 19.36 29.17 59.72
C PHE A 15 20.38 29.55 58.65
N VAL A 16 21.25 30.46 59.05
CA VAL A 16 22.47 30.78 58.34
C VAL A 16 23.54 29.78 58.83
N PHE A 17 24.07 28.96 57.92
CA PHE A 17 25.38 28.34 58.12
C PHE A 17 26.25 28.64 56.89
N ALA A 18 27.18 29.52 57.12
CA ALA A 18 28.36 29.65 56.26
C ALA A 18 29.30 28.49 56.56
N SER A 19 29.66 27.70 55.55
CA SER A 19 30.87 26.89 55.55
C SER A 19 31.51 26.88 54.19
N CYS A 20 32.67 27.48 54.09
CA CYS A 20 33.64 27.34 53.01
C CYS A 20 34.17 25.91 52.98
N GLY A 21 34.20 25.29 51.81
CA GLY A 21 34.92 24.05 51.57
C GLY A 21 34.86 23.72 50.08
N GLY A 22 35.99 23.89 49.35
CA GLY A 22 36.11 23.56 47.94
C GLY A 22 35.91 22.07 47.71
N GLY A 23 35.30 21.73 46.59
CA GLY A 23 35.08 20.37 46.06
C GLY A 23 34.64 20.49 44.62
N GLU A 24 35.39 19.88 43.74
CA GLU A 24 35.27 19.79 42.32
C GLU A 24 33.81 19.58 41.89
N GLY A 25 33.40 20.41 40.90
CA GLY A 25 32.13 20.25 40.25
C GLY A 25 32.19 19.02 39.34
N ASP A 26 31.46 17.98 39.75
CA ASP A 26 30.99 16.96 38.80
C ASP A 26 30.00 17.65 37.85
N GLU A 27 30.48 18.11 36.68
CA GLU A 27 29.63 18.34 35.55
C GLU A 27 29.04 16.97 35.15
N ALA A 28 27.83 16.69 35.63
CA ALA A 28 27.00 15.66 35.02
C ALA A 28 26.81 16.02 33.54
N GLY A 29 27.68 15.46 32.71
CA GLY A 29 27.53 15.57 31.26
C GLY A 29 26.16 14.99 30.94
N GLU A 30 25.24 15.82 30.47
CA GLU A 30 24.07 15.34 29.76
C GLU A 30 24.60 14.53 28.57
N GLU A 31 24.54 13.22 28.71
CA GLU A 31 24.76 12.29 27.62
C GLU A 31 23.65 12.56 26.60
N LYS A 32 23.97 13.40 25.60
CA LYS A 32 23.12 13.56 24.42
C LYS A 32 23.04 12.17 23.79
N THR A 33 21.98 11.45 24.06
CA THR A 33 21.59 10.30 23.26
C THR A 33 21.40 10.81 21.85
N GLU A 34 22.37 10.57 20.97
CA GLU A 34 22.18 10.83 19.53
C GLU A 34 21.03 9.95 19.11
N GLU A 35 19.90 10.55 18.73
CA GLU A 35 18.78 9.79 18.17
C GLU A 35 19.29 9.15 16.88
N GLN A 36 19.36 7.83 16.88
CA GLN A 36 19.78 7.04 15.73
C GLN A 36 18.81 7.34 14.57
N LYS A 37 19.35 7.88 13.49
CA LYS A 37 18.58 8.24 12.31
C LYS A 37 18.44 7.02 11.41
N CYS A 38 17.21 6.64 11.09
CA CYS A 38 16.94 5.51 10.22
C CYS A 38 16.25 5.97 8.93
N PHE A 39 16.59 5.30 7.82
CA PHE A 39 16.02 5.51 6.51
C PHE A 39 15.36 4.23 6.00
N TYR A 40 14.28 4.40 5.25
CA TYR A 40 13.51 3.30 4.68
C TYR A 40 13.50 3.40 3.17
N THR A 41 13.76 2.28 2.50
CA THR A 41 13.69 2.13 1.04
C THR A 41 12.88 0.90 0.68
N LEU A 42 12.27 0.88 -0.52
CA LEU A 42 11.54 -0.30 -0.98
C LEU A 42 12.52 -1.46 -1.23
N ASN A 43 12.22 -2.63 -0.65
CA ASN A 43 12.94 -3.84 -0.95
C ASN A 43 12.50 -4.40 -2.31
N GLN A 44 13.34 -4.22 -3.33
CA GLN A 44 13.05 -4.60 -4.73
C GLN A 44 12.89 -6.11 -4.96
N GLU A 45 13.28 -6.95 -4.00
CA GLU A 45 13.22 -8.41 -4.12
C GLU A 45 12.00 -9.03 -3.41
N SER A 46 11.24 -8.22 -2.66
CA SER A 46 10.20 -8.73 -1.75
C SER A 46 8.78 -8.30 -2.11
N TYR A 47 8.52 -7.84 -3.33
CA TYR A 47 7.16 -7.48 -3.71
C TYR A 47 6.41 -8.63 -4.38
N GLU A 48 5.12 -8.67 -4.18
CA GLU A 48 4.20 -9.57 -4.85
C GLU A 48 2.96 -8.80 -5.32
N LEU A 49 2.61 -8.92 -6.61
CA LEU A 49 1.40 -8.34 -7.17
C LEU A 49 0.55 -9.47 -7.75
N LYS A 50 -0.69 -9.55 -7.27
CA LYS A 50 -1.67 -10.56 -7.69
C LYS A 50 -2.98 -9.91 -8.11
N PHE A 51 -3.69 -10.60 -9.00
CA PHE A 51 -5.08 -10.30 -9.29
C PHE A 51 -5.93 -11.56 -9.28
N VAL A 52 -7.24 -11.41 -9.06
CA VAL A 52 -8.24 -12.45 -9.24
C VAL A 52 -9.38 -11.90 -10.08
N ALA A 53 -9.51 -12.41 -11.28
CA ALA A 53 -10.67 -12.17 -12.15
C ALA A 53 -11.69 -13.29 -11.98
N TYR A 54 -12.94 -13.04 -12.39
CA TYR A 54 -14.03 -13.97 -12.19
C TYR A 54 -14.73 -14.29 -13.50
N LYS A 55 -15.03 -15.59 -13.70
CA LYS A 55 -15.79 -16.08 -14.85
C LYS A 55 -16.96 -16.92 -14.42
N THR A 56 -17.87 -17.24 -15.34
CA THR A 56 -19.13 -17.97 -15.15
C THR A 56 -20.10 -17.25 -14.21
N THR A 57 -21.35 -17.66 -14.21
CA THR A 57 -22.40 -17.09 -13.33
C THR A 57 -22.11 -17.34 -11.86
N GLU A 58 -21.39 -18.41 -11.51
CA GLU A 58 -21.00 -18.76 -10.14
C GLU A 58 -19.76 -18.00 -9.63
N LYS A 59 -19.21 -17.04 -10.42
CA LYS A 59 -17.98 -16.31 -10.08
C LYS A 59 -16.79 -17.23 -9.79
N LYS A 60 -16.51 -18.17 -10.69
CA LYS A 60 -15.29 -19.01 -10.57
C LYS A 60 -14.03 -18.13 -10.67
N PRO A 61 -13.14 -18.14 -9.66
CA PRO A 61 -11.96 -17.29 -9.66
C PRO A 61 -10.89 -17.78 -10.64
N VAL A 62 -10.18 -16.84 -11.23
CA VAL A 62 -8.97 -17.04 -12.04
C VAL A 62 -7.90 -16.09 -11.52
N GLY A 63 -6.95 -16.64 -10.78
CA GLY A 63 -5.82 -15.88 -10.25
C GLY A 63 -4.72 -15.69 -11.27
N GLY A 64 -3.95 -14.62 -11.11
CA GLY A 64 -2.79 -14.34 -11.93
C GLY A 64 -1.90 -13.25 -11.30
N SER A 65 -0.79 -13.00 -11.99
CA SER A 65 0.22 -11.99 -11.69
C SER A 65 0.75 -11.40 -12.99
N PHE A 66 1.81 -10.60 -12.90
CA PHE A 66 2.59 -10.13 -14.05
C PHE A 66 4.07 -10.40 -13.79
N ASN A 67 4.77 -10.92 -14.80
CA ASN A 67 6.19 -11.27 -14.69
C ASN A 67 7.10 -10.05 -14.87
N GLU A 68 6.62 -8.96 -15.48
CA GLU A 68 7.38 -7.75 -15.75
C GLU A 68 6.69 -6.55 -15.08
N VAL A 69 7.15 -6.24 -13.86
CA VAL A 69 6.74 -5.07 -13.08
C VAL A 69 7.99 -4.32 -12.67
N THR A 70 8.03 -3.03 -12.99
CA THR A 70 9.09 -2.12 -12.55
C THR A 70 8.58 -1.27 -11.40
N TRP A 71 9.34 -1.20 -10.31
CA TRP A 71 9.04 -0.41 -9.13
C TRP A 71 10.08 0.68 -8.95
N THR A 72 9.62 1.87 -8.61
CA THR A 72 10.46 2.98 -8.16
C THR A 72 9.93 3.52 -6.84
N ALA A 73 10.82 3.89 -5.94
CA ALA A 73 10.47 4.53 -4.68
C ALA A 73 11.63 5.40 -4.19
N GLY A 74 11.30 6.48 -3.50
CA GLY A 74 12.27 7.33 -2.81
C GLY A 74 12.66 6.75 -1.46
N GLU A 75 13.77 7.26 -0.92
CA GLU A 75 14.17 7.05 0.46
C GLU A 75 13.40 8.01 1.39
N SER A 76 13.09 7.56 2.62
CA SER A 76 12.41 8.39 3.61
C SER A 76 12.80 7.99 5.02
N GLU A 77 12.86 8.98 5.94
CA GLU A 77 13.01 8.74 7.38
C GLU A 77 11.76 8.09 8.02
N ARG A 78 10.66 8.01 7.28
CA ARG A 78 9.40 7.40 7.73
C ARG A 78 8.95 6.33 6.74
N MET A 79 8.50 5.19 7.26
CA MET A 79 7.98 4.09 6.44
C MET A 79 6.85 4.53 5.51
N GLU A 80 5.91 5.34 6.03
CA GLU A 80 4.82 5.87 5.22
C GLU A 80 5.31 6.73 4.06
N GLY A 81 6.38 7.52 4.28
CA GLY A 81 6.99 8.34 3.24
C GLY A 81 7.61 7.49 2.14
N ALA A 82 8.31 6.41 2.50
CA ALA A 82 8.85 5.46 1.54
C ALA A 82 7.73 4.79 0.73
N ILE A 83 6.66 4.31 1.39
CA ILE A 83 5.52 3.65 0.71
C ILE A 83 4.75 4.63 -0.19
N THR A 84 4.50 5.87 0.25
CA THR A 84 3.79 6.86 -0.57
C THR A 84 4.63 7.41 -1.73
N SER A 85 5.92 7.13 -1.77
CA SER A 85 6.79 7.43 -2.91
C SER A 85 6.81 6.32 -3.98
N ILE A 86 6.12 5.18 -3.73
CA ILE A 86 6.10 4.05 -4.67
C ILE A 86 5.35 4.44 -5.94
N GLU A 87 6.01 4.23 -7.07
CA GLU A 87 5.41 4.21 -8.40
C GLU A 87 5.70 2.85 -9.04
N PHE A 88 4.81 2.40 -9.93
CA PHE A 88 5.00 1.14 -10.64
C PHE A 88 4.52 1.21 -12.08
N GLU A 89 5.16 0.38 -12.91
CA GLU A 89 4.80 0.14 -14.29
C GLU A 89 4.68 -1.37 -14.52
N ILE A 90 3.56 -1.82 -15.11
CA ILE A 90 3.28 -3.22 -15.39
C ILE A 90 3.22 -3.40 -16.90
N ASN A 91 4.09 -4.23 -17.47
CA ASN A 91 3.95 -4.69 -18.84
C ASN A 91 2.78 -5.68 -18.93
N THR A 92 1.69 -5.31 -19.61
CA THR A 92 0.48 -6.14 -19.64
C THR A 92 0.64 -7.41 -20.48
N SER A 93 1.62 -7.46 -21.40
CA SER A 93 1.94 -8.68 -22.15
C SER A 93 2.62 -9.75 -21.30
N SER A 94 3.08 -9.39 -20.08
CA SER A 94 3.71 -10.30 -19.11
C SER A 94 2.72 -10.97 -18.15
N VAL A 95 1.41 -10.87 -18.43
CA VAL A 95 0.38 -11.51 -17.62
C VAL A 95 0.64 -13.02 -17.49
N GLU A 96 0.50 -13.53 -16.24
CA GLU A 96 0.78 -14.92 -15.92
C GLU A 96 -0.34 -15.53 -15.07
N THR A 97 -0.94 -16.58 -15.56
CA THR A 97 -2.06 -17.29 -14.92
C THR A 97 -1.81 -18.80 -14.82
N ASN A 98 -0.57 -19.27 -15.01
CA ASN A 98 -0.17 -20.67 -15.13
C ASN A 98 -0.85 -21.40 -16.31
N ASP A 99 -1.19 -20.65 -17.37
CA ASP A 99 -1.76 -21.17 -18.60
C ASP A 99 -1.38 -20.24 -19.75
N GLU A 100 -0.40 -20.64 -20.56
CA GLU A 100 0.14 -19.84 -21.66
C GLU A 100 -0.94 -19.44 -22.67
N GLY A 101 -1.87 -20.35 -23.00
CA GLY A 101 -2.95 -20.04 -23.94
C GLY A 101 -3.93 -19.00 -23.39
N ARG A 102 -4.14 -18.98 -22.07
CA ARG A 102 -4.93 -17.95 -21.40
C ARG A 102 -4.16 -16.63 -21.33
N ASN A 103 -2.87 -16.67 -21.01
CA ASN A 103 -2.01 -15.50 -20.95
C ASN A 103 -2.04 -14.73 -22.28
N LEU A 104 -1.86 -15.43 -23.39
CA LEU A 104 -1.94 -14.85 -24.75
C LEU A 104 -3.29 -14.20 -25.02
N LYS A 105 -4.39 -14.90 -24.67
CA LYS A 105 -5.75 -14.35 -24.89
C LYS A 105 -6.01 -13.10 -24.05
N ILE A 106 -5.57 -13.06 -22.79
CA ILE A 106 -5.71 -11.88 -21.93
C ILE A 106 -4.90 -10.72 -22.49
N ALA A 107 -3.65 -10.95 -22.86
CA ALA A 107 -2.78 -9.93 -23.43
C ALA A 107 -3.35 -9.35 -24.74
N GLU A 108 -3.81 -10.20 -25.66
CA GLU A 108 -4.30 -9.80 -26.98
C GLU A 108 -5.72 -9.23 -26.93
N HIS A 109 -6.66 -9.96 -26.31
CA HIS A 109 -8.08 -9.64 -26.43
C HIS A 109 -8.62 -8.76 -25.31
N PHE A 110 -7.97 -8.69 -24.14
CA PHE A 110 -8.32 -7.71 -23.14
C PHE A 110 -7.43 -6.45 -23.26
N PHE A 111 -6.16 -6.56 -22.94
CA PHE A 111 -5.25 -5.41 -22.94
C PHE A 111 -5.01 -4.82 -24.33
N GLY A 112 -4.91 -5.67 -25.35
CA GLY A 112 -4.77 -5.23 -26.75
C GLY A 112 -6.01 -4.46 -27.22
N THR A 113 -7.22 -4.95 -26.91
CA THR A 113 -8.48 -4.28 -27.29
C THR A 113 -8.63 -2.90 -26.65
N ILE A 114 -8.27 -2.75 -25.38
CA ILE A 114 -8.31 -1.45 -24.71
C ILE A 114 -7.04 -0.61 -24.93
N ASN A 115 -6.14 -1.05 -25.82
CA ASN A 115 -4.88 -0.38 -26.14
C ASN A 115 -4.06 0.02 -24.91
N THR A 116 -3.87 -0.93 -23.98
CA THR A 116 -3.14 -0.71 -22.73
C THR A 116 -1.92 -1.62 -22.67
N PRO A 117 -0.80 -1.30 -23.33
CA PRO A 117 0.43 -2.08 -23.24
C PRO A 117 1.09 -2.00 -21.88
N THR A 118 0.82 -0.91 -21.14
CA THR A 118 1.39 -0.67 -19.81
C THR A 118 0.31 -0.12 -18.86
N ILE A 119 0.24 -0.66 -17.66
CA ILE A 119 -0.49 -0.07 -16.53
C ILE A 119 0.51 0.70 -15.69
N PHE A 120 0.17 1.94 -15.32
CA PHE A 120 0.95 2.75 -14.39
C PHE A 120 0.19 2.90 -13.08
N GLY A 121 0.93 3.00 -11.99
CA GLY A 121 0.32 3.29 -10.69
C GLY A 121 1.25 4.00 -9.74
N SER A 122 0.66 4.61 -8.71
CA SER A 122 1.38 5.27 -7.62
C SER A 122 0.57 5.22 -6.34
N VAL A 123 1.25 5.14 -5.20
CA VAL A 123 0.60 5.23 -3.89
C VAL A 123 0.36 6.69 -3.57
N LYS A 124 -0.91 7.10 -3.56
CA LYS A 124 -1.32 8.50 -3.34
C LYS A 124 -1.33 8.88 -1.86
N SER A 125 -1.86 8.01 -1.01
CA SER A 125 -1.97 8.24 0.43
C SER A 125 -2.17 6.96 1.21
N ILE A 126 -1.80 7.00 2.49
CA ILE A 126 -1.99 5.93 3.47
C ILE A 126 -2.65 6.52 4.71
N ASP A 127 -3.66 5.85 5.25
CA ASP A 127 -4.24 6.07 6.56
C ASP A 127 -4.12 4.78 7.38
N LYS A 128 -3.08 4.70 8.21
CA LYS A 128 -2.80 3.51 9.04
C LYS A 128 -3.87 3.29 10.10
N ASP A 129 -4.44 4.37 10.63
CA ASP A 129 -5.42 4.29 11.72
C ASP A 129 -6.75 3.78 11.17
N ALA A 130 -7.11 4.18 9.96
CA ALA A 130 -8.28 3.66 9.26
C ALA A 130 -8.02 2.31 8.58
N GLY A 131 -6.77 1.88 8.44
CA GLY A 131 -6.40 0.67 7.68
C GLY A 131 -6.71 0.81 6.19
N LYS A 132 -6.51 2.00 5.61
CA LYS A 132 -6.83 2.33 4.22
C LYS A 132 -5.64 2.95 3.50
N ALA A 133 -5.60 2.72 2.18
CA ALA A 133 -4.71 3.46 1.29
C ALA A 133 -5.45 3.81 -0.01
N ILE A 134 -4.95 4.83 -0.69
CA ILE A 134 -5.40 5.22 -2.02
C ILE A 134 -4.23 5.02 -2.98
N VAL A 135 -4.47 4.23 -4.02
CA VAL A 135 -3.54 3.98 -5.13
C VAL A 135 -4.15 4.56 -6.40
N THR A 136 -3.43 5.44 -7.08
CA THR A 136 -3.83 5.92 -8.41
C THR A 136 -3.40 4.88 -9.44
N ILE A 137 -4.32 4.37 -10.25
CA ILE A 137 -4.05 3.42 -11.35
C ILE A 137 -4.41 4.10 -12.67
N LYS A 138 -3.48 4.05 -13.63
CA LYS A 138 -3.71 4.52 -15.00
C LYS A 138 -3.71 3.34 -15.96
N MET A 139 -4.83 3.14 -16.65
CA MET A 139 -5.05 2.11 -17.65
C MET A 139 -5.89 2.73 -18.79
N ASN A 140 -5.70 2.31 -20.04
CA ASN A 140 -6.44 2.84 -21.20
C ASN A 140 -6.45 4.40 -21.25
N GLY A 141 -5.33 5.05 -20.90
CA GLY A 141 -5.22 6.51 -20.87
C GLY A 141 -5.98 7.21 -19.74
N ILE A 142 -6.72 6.50 -18.90
CA ILE A 142 -7.55 7.02 -17.80
C ILE A 142 -6.88 6.74 -16.47
N SER A 143 -6.79 7.75 -15.60
CA SER A 143 -6.31 7.60 -14.22
C SER A 143 -7.49 7.58 -13.26
N PHE A 144 -7.49 6.65 -12.31
CA PHE A 144 -8.51 6.53 -11.28
C PHE A 144 -7.89 6.23 -9.92
N ASP A 145 -8.41 6.88 -8.87
CA ASP A 145 -8.03 6.60 -7.50
C ASP A 145 -8.81 5.39 -6.97
N VAL A 146 -8.08 4.40 -6.51
CA VAL A 146 -8.61 3.17 -5.93
C VAL A 146 -8.33 3.18 -4.44
N GLU A 147 -9.38 3.22 -3.63
CA GLU A 147 -9.28 3.00 -2.19
C GLU A 147 -9.32 1.49 -1.91
N GLY A 148 -8.44 1.03 -1.02
CA GLY A 148 -8.37 -0.35 -0.60
C GLY A 148 -8.00 -0.51 0.86
N ASP A 149 -8.06 -1.75 1.34
CA ASP A 149 -7.59 -2.12 2.66
C ASP A 149 -6.06 -2.10 2.68
N PHE A 150 -5.49 -1.51 3.71
CA PHE A 150 -4.06 -1.40 3.90
C PHE A 150 -3.67 -1.88 5.29
N ALA A 151 -2.63 -2.70 5.35
CA ALA A 151 -2.02 -3.13 6.61
C ALA A 151 -0.51 -2.91 6.54
N MET A 152 0.07 -2.55 7.67
CA MET A 152 1.52 -2.44 7.83
C MET A 152 1.91 -3.04 9.17
N SER A 153 2.91 -3.91 9.19
CA SER A 153 3.45 -4.56 10.39
C SER A 153 4.95 -4.68 10.25
N GLU A 154 5.68 -4.07 11.18
CA GLU A 154 7.12 -3.91 11.08
C GLU A 154 7.47 -3.22 9.75
N GLU A 155 8.38 -3.77 8.95
CA GLU A 155 8.77 -3.28 7.64
C GLU A 155 7.90 -3.83 6.49
N ASN A 156 6.90 -4.69 6.77
CA ASN A 156 6.03 -5.29 5.76
C ASN A 156 4.74 -4.49 5.57
N PHE A 157 4.22 -4.50 4.36
CA PHE A 157 2.94 -3.86 4.05
C PHE A 157 2.15 -4.64 3.01
N ASP A 158 0.81 -4.54 3.11
CA ASP A 158 -0.17 -5.17 2.24
C ASP A 158 -1.23 -4.15 1.82
N PHE A 159 -1.65 -4.22 0.56
CA PHE A 159 -2.77 -3.48 0.01
C PHE A 159 -3.71 -4.43 -0.74
N LYS A 160 -5.03 -4.30 -0.55
CA LYS A 160 -6.04 -5.08 -1.26
C LYS A 160 -7.21 -4.20 -1.65
N ALA A 161 -7.70 -4.38 -2.87
CA ALA A 161 -8.87 -3.66 -3.36
C ALA A 161 -9.65 -4.50 -4.39
N ASP A 162 -10.94 -4.24 -4.53
CA ASP A 162 -11.76 -4.63 -5.69
C ASP A 162 -11.80 -3.46 -6.66
N ILE A 163 -11.49 -3.72 -7.92
CA ILE A 163 -11.59 -2.73 -8.99
C ILE A 163 -12.66 -3.13 -9.99
N ASP A 164 -13.40 -2.14 -10.50
CA ASP A 164 -14.30 -2.29 -11.63
C ASP A 164 -13.61 -1.72 -12.88
N VAL A 165 -13.23 -2.59 -13.82
CA VAL A 165 -12.52 -2.19 -15.05
C VAL A 165 -13.33 -1.25 -15.95
N GLN A 166 -14.64 -1.14 -15.73
CA GLN A 166 -15.50 -0.18 -16.42
C GLN A 166 -15.01 1.26 -16.20
N LYS A 167 -14.43 1.57 -15.05
CA LYS A 167 -13.86 2.90 -14.74
C LYS A 167 -12.78 3.33 -15.74
N TRP A 168 -12.11 2.37 -16.37
CA TRP A 168 -11.11 2.59 -17.41
C TRP A 168 -11.61 2.26 -18.82
N ASN A 169 -12.94 2.25 -19.04
CA ASN A 169 -13.56 1.79 -20.29
C ASN A 169 -13.15 0.36 -20.70
N GLY A 170 -12.88 -0.50 -19.71
CA GLY A 170 -12.39 -1.87 -19.91
C GLY A 170 -13.45 -2.86 -20.40
N VAL A 171 -14.74 -2.49 -20.41
CA VAL A 171 -15.84 -3.39 -20.81
C VAL A 171 -15.66 -3.94 -22.21
N ILE A 172 -15.16 -3.13 -23.15
CA ILE A 172 -14.89 -3.60 -24.52
C ILE A 172 -13.82 -4.71 -24.55
N GLY A 173 -12.84 -4.67 -23.64
CA GLY A 173 -11.84 -5.74 -23.48
C GLY A 173 -12.46 -6.99 -22.84
N ILE A 174 -13.35 -6.83 -21.84
CA ILE A 174 -14.13 -7.93 -21.25
C ILE A 174 -14.95 -8.63 -22.34
N ASP A 175 -15.68 -7.88 -23.17
CA ASP A 175 -16.51 -8.43 -24.23
C ASP A 175 -15.68 -9.17 -25.29
N ALA A 176 -14.55 -8.58 -25.70
CA ALA A 176 -13.64 -9.21 -26.66
C ALA A 176 -13.01 -10.50 -26.13
N LEU A 177 -12.52 -10.49 -24.89
CA LEU A 177 -11.98 -11.69 -24.25
C LEU A 177 -13.05 -12.76 -24.01
N ASN A 178 -14.25 -12.35 -23.60
CA ASN A 178 -15.37 -13.27 -23.40
C ASN A 178 -15.78 -13.95 -24.72
N ALA A 179 -15.79 -13.22 -25.84
CA ALA A 179 -16.15 -13.75 -27.15
C ALA A 179 -15.19 -14.87 -27.61
N VAL A 180 -13.86 -14.70 -27.42
CA VAL A 180 -12.86 -15.71 -27.82
C VAL A 180 -12.72 -16.86 -26.81
N CYS A 181 -13.34 -16.72 -25.64
CA CYS A 181 -13.32 -17.70 -24.55
C CYS A 181 -14.73 -18.21 -24.21
N GLU A 182 -15.73 -17.99 -25.06
CA GLU A 182 -17.15 -18.23 -24.76
C GLU A 182 -17.38 -19.58 -24.09
N ASP A 183 -16.89 -20.67 -24.67
CA ASP A 183 -17.06 -22.01 -24.13
C ASP A 183 -16.33 -22.24 -22.78
N LEU A 184 -15.22 -21.54 -22.54
CA LEU A 184 -14.43 -21.61 -21.30
C LEU A 184 -15.04 -20.78 -20.17
N HIS A 185 -15.93 -19.85 -20.52
CA HIS A 185 -16.60 -18.96 -19.58
C HIS A 185 -18.05 -19.37 -19.31
N LYS A 186 -18.57 -20.45 -19.93
CA LYS A 186 -19.87 -21.01 -19.64
C LYS A 186 -19.84 -21.73 -18.29
N GLY A 187 -20.82 -21.44 -17.46
CA GLY A 187 -21.15 -22.20 -16.25
C GLY A 187 -22.02 -23.42 -16.56
N ASP A 188 -22.47 -24.11 -15.54
CA ASP A 188 -23.38 -25.27 -15.66
C ASP A 188 -24.74 -24.89 -16.28
N ASP A 189 -25.10 -23.61 -16.20
CA ASP A 189 -26.29 -23.01 -16.81
C ASP A 189 -26.12 -22.72 -18.32
N GLY A 190 -24.95 -22.95 -18.89
CA GLY A 190 -24.61 -22.67 -20.29
C GLY A 190 -24.45 -21.19 -20.63
N VAL A 191 -24.46 -20.29 -19.63
CA VAL A 191 -24.28 -18.85 -19.84
C VAL A 191 -22.79 -18.49 -19.75
N SER A 192 -22.27 -17.82 -20.77
CA SER A 192 -20.90 -17.31 -20.76
C SER A 192 -20.83 -15.95 -20.07
N VAL A 193 -20.05 -15.84 -19.02
CA VAL A 193 -19.85 -14.61 -18.24
C VAL A 193 -18.38 -14.39 -17.94
N LEU A 194 -17.90 -13.16 -18.19
CA LEU A 194 -16.67 -12.62 -17.64
C LEU A 194 -17.00 -11.36 -16.84
N TRP A 195 -16.64 -11.33 -15.57
CA TRP A 195 -17.00 -10.24 -14.67
C TRP A 195 -16.08 -9.03 -14.84
N GLN A 196 -16.63 -7.85 -14.62
CA GLN A 196 -15.90 -6.57 -14.68
C GLN A 196 -15.07 -6.29 -13.43
N ASN A 197 -15.44 -6.93 -12.31
CA ASN A 197 -14.75 -6.81 -11.04
C ASN A 197 -13.50 -7.70 -11.01
N VAL A 198 -12.42 -7.14 -10.51
CA VAL A 198 -11.13 -7.82 -10.32
C VAL A 198 -10.59 -7.46 -8.95
N ASP A 199 -10.31 -8.47 -8.13
CA ASP A 199 -9.57 -8.25 -6.89
C ASP A 199 -8.10 -8.05 -7.21
N ILE A 200 -7.48 -7.07 -6.60
CA ILE A 200 -6.05 -6.81 -6.69
C ILE A 200 -5.42 -6.87 -5.30
N ALA A 201 -4.25 -7.43 -5.22
CA ALA A 201 -3.45 -7.48 -4.01
C ALA A 201 -1.99 -7.14 -4.32
N PHE A 202 -1.41 -6.32 -3.48
CA PHE A 202 -0.01 -5.97 -3.51
C PHE A 202 0.58 -6.11 -2.11
N SER A 203 1.72 -6.77 -1.99
CA SER A 203 2.50 -6.86 -0.76
C SER A 203 3.97 -6.58 -1.02
N GLY A 204 4.66 -6.07 -0.01
CA GLY A 204 6.08 -5.78 -0.09
C GLY A 204 6.69 -5.53 1.27
N SER A 205 8.01 -5.31 1.29
CA SER A 205 8.72 -4.87 2.50
C SER A 205 9.64 -3.70 2.22
N LEU A 206 10.05 -3.03 3.30
CA LEU A 206 11.04 -1.97 3.29
C LEU A 206 12.35 -2.51 3.85
N ASN A 207 13.47 -2.04 3.29
CA ASN A 207 14.77 -2.12 3.95
C ASN A 207 14.84 -0.96 4.95
N LYS A 208 15.47 -1.20 6.10
CA LYS A 208 15.75 -0.20 7.13
C LYS A 208 17.26 -0.08 7.31
N ASP A 209 17.80 1.10 7.14
CA ASP A 209 19.20 1.43 7.37
C ASP A 209 19.29 2.54 8.41
N CYS A 210 20.11 2.34 9.46
CA CYS A 210 20.21 3.26 10.59
C CYS A 210 21.67 3.68 10.81
N GLU A 211 21.92 4.99 10.86
CA GLU A 211 23.22 5.62 11.12
C GLU A 211 23.35 6.12 12.57
#